data_b94efd9bdbd89fc57ed335c7236f8584
#
_entry.id   b94efd9bdbd89fc57ed335c7236f8584
#
_cell.length_a   1.000
_cell.length_b   1.000
_cell.length_c   1.000
_cell.angle_alpha   90.00
_cell.angle_beta   90.00
_cell.angle_gamma   90.00
#
_symmetry.space_group_name_H-M   'P 1'
#
loop_
_entity.id
_entity.type
_entity.pdbx_description
1 polymer ?
#
loop_
_entity_poly.entity_id
_entity_poly.type
_entity_poly.pdbx_seq_one_letter_code
_entity_poly.pdbx_strand_id
1 'polypeptide(L)'
;MTRVNVITGFLGSGKTTTLRHLLACKPTQERWAILVNEFGEIGIDGALLADSGAQLKEIPGGCMCCVNGLPMQIGLNMLLKTQPDRLLIEPTGLGHPKQILRLLESNVYSAWLTLQATLCLLDARQLNDERLQNNENFRDQLAAADIIVANKMDTYDGDACDALRHWQLAQGDERTLLETQHGQIDPAWLDRPRTHTTTLPDAHHHHTPSAPVSGIAALRLRPGQGWRRALNQDQGYFSCGWIFSEESVFDTIGLLEWVRLTPLLRIKGAVRIVEGTLCINRQGTDLQIETRQTPPPDSRIEVIHDAEADWNALQSALLALRIRRQETPTI
;
A
#
# COMPACT_ATOMS: atom_id res chain seq x y z
N MET A 1 14.19 19.06 13.76
CA MET A 1 14.47 17.85 12.96
C MET A 1 13.17 17.05 12.82
N THR A 2 12.87 16.60 11.63
CA THR A 2 11.69 15.78 11.37
C THR A 2 11.89 14.36 11.90
N ARG A 3 10.99 13.85 12.74
CA ARG A 3 11.00 12.45 13.16
C ARG A 3 10.45 11.59 12.01
N VAL A 4 11.16 10.52 11.64
CA VAL A 4 10.77 9.68 10.50
C VAL A 4 10.57 8.25 10.96
N ASN A 5 9.42 7.65 10.61
CA ASN A 5 9.17 6.23 10.80
C ASN A 5 8.90 5.56 9.44
N VAL A 6 9.41 4.36 9.27
CA VAL A 6 9.04 3.48 8.16
C VAL A 6 8.01 2.48 8.66
N ILE A 7 6.87 2.39 7.97
CA ILE A 7 5.78 1.46 8.25
C ILE A 7 5.71 0.48 7.10
N THR A 8 6.28 -0.70 7.29
CA THR A 8 6.36 -1.77 6.30
C THR A 8 5.43 -2.93 6.65
N GLY A 9 5.43 -3.97 5.87
CA GLY A 9 4.60 -5.16 6.01
C GLY A 9 4.11 -5.66 4.67
N PHE A 10 3.88 -6.95 4.57
CA PHE A 10 3.49 -7.60 3.32
C PHE A 10 2.10 -7.15 2.83
N LEU A 11 1.73 -7.59 1.64
CA LEU A 11 0.40 -7.31 1.07
C LEU A 11 -0.71 -7.74 2.04
N GLY A 12 -1.67 -6.86 2.27
CA GLY A 12 -2.83 -7.15 3.11
C GLY A 12 -2.59 -7.11 4.62
N SER A 13 -1.38 -6.85 5.13
CA SER A 13 -1.09 -6.78 6.57
C SER A 13 -1.81 -5.64 7.32
N GLY A 14 -2.36 -4.66 6.59
CA GLY A 14 -3.15 -3.56 7.18
C GLY A 14 -2.41 -2.23 7.31
N LYS A 15 -1.33 -2.00 6.53
CA LYS A 15 -0.54 -0.74 6.55
C LYS A 15 -1.39 0.51 6.42
N THR A 16 -2.21 0.60 5.38
CA THR A 16 -3.07 1.77 5.14
C THR A 16 -4.07 2.00 6.26
N THR A 17 -4.63 0.92 6.83
CA THR A 17 -5.55 1.00 7.99
C THR A 17 -4.84 1.56 9.21
N THR A 18 -3.61 1.09 9.48
CA THR A 18 -2.76 1.58 10.57
C THR A 18 -2.39 3.04 10.37
N LEU A 19 -2.01 3.46 9.16
CA LEU A 19 -1.74 4.86 8.86
C LEU A 19 -2.97 5.75 9.11
N ARG A 20 -4.16 5.32 8.68
CA ARG A 20 -5.41 6.06 8.96
C ARG A 20 -5.66 6.22 10.45
N HIS A 21 -5.48 5.14 11.23
CA HIS A 21 -5.62 5.20 12.68
C HIS A 21 -4.61 6.17 13.31
N LEU A 22 -3.34 6.07 12.97
CA LEU A 22 -2.29 6.96 13.47
C LEU A 22 -2.57 8.43 13.16
N LEU A 23 -3.06 8.72 11.95
CA LEU A 23 -3.43 10.08 11.55
C LEU A 23 -4.63 10.62 12.32
N ALA A 24 -5.62 9.77 12.60
CA ALA A 24 -6.76 10.14 13.43
C ALA A 24 -6.35 10.45 14.88
N CYS A 25 -5.28 9.80 15.36
CA CYS A 25 -4.74 9.98 16.71
C CYS A 25 -3.59 11.00 16.79
N LYS A 26 -3.20 11.63 15.68
CA LYS A 26 -2.07 12.56 15.67
C LYS A 26 -2.35 13.77 16.59
N PRO A 27 -1.33 14.28 17.33
CA PRO A 27 -1.48 15.51 18.09
C PRO A 27 -1.87 16.70 17.19
N THR A 28 -2.84 17.51 17.65
CA THR A 28 -3.35 18.64 16.85
C THR A 28 -2.30 19.70 16.56
N GLN A 29 -1.29 19.83 17.43
CA GLN A 29 -0.19 20.78 17.30
C GLN A 29 0.90 20.31 16.31
N GLU A 30 0.93 19.00 15.98
CA GLU A 30 1.95 18.45 15.10
C GLU A 30 1.51 18.47 13.64
N ARG A 31 2.43 18.85 12.77
CA ARG A 31 2.29 18.72 11.31
C ARG A 31 2.90 17.39 10.88
N TRP A 32 2.07 16.50 10.41
CA TRP A 32 2.51 15.22 9.90
C TRP A 32 2.51 15.22 8.38
N ALA A 33 3.49 14.55 7.81
CA ALA A 33 3.58 14.26 6.39
C ALA A 33 3.64 12.75 6.16
N ILE A 34 3.17 12.33 4.99
CA ILE A 34 3.16 10.92 4.61
C ILE A 34 3.75 10.79 3.22
N LEU A 35 4.69 9.86 3.08
CA LEU A 35 5.24 9.44 1.81
C LEU A 35 4.80 8.01 1.56
N VAL A 36 3.90 7.81 0.60
CA VAL A 36 3.41 6.48 0.24
C VAL A 36 3.96 6.08 -1.13
N ASN A 37 4.34 4.82 -1.24
CA ASN A 37 4.63 4.20 -2.51
C ASN A 37 3.71 3.00 -2.71
N GLU A 38 2.91 3.02 -3.72
CA GLU A 38 1.98 1.94 -4.01
C GLU A 38 2.50 1.06 -5.16
N PHE A 39 2.54 -0.25 -4.90
CA PHE A 39 2.68 -1.23 -5.98
C PHE A 39 1.35 -1.28 -6.72
N GLY A 40 1.36 -0.82 -7.99
CA GLY A 40 0.21 -0.86 -8.85
C GLY A 40 -0.39 0.47 -9.23
N GLU A 41 0.09 1.62 -8.73
CA GLU A 41 -0.03 2.90 -9.42
C GLU A 41 -1.41 3.56 -9.50
N ILE A 42 -2.29 3.18 -8.61
CA ILE A 42 -3.57 3.86 -8.52
C ILE A 42 -3.63 4.54 -7.16
N GLY A 43 -3.33 5.80 -7.01
CA GLY A 43 -3.36 6.58 -5.77
C GLY A 43 -4.58 6.38 -4.85
N ILE A 44 -4.95 5.10 -4.61
CA ILE A 44 -6.08 4.70 -3.79
C ILE A 44 -5.76 4.87 -2.32
N ASP A 45 -4.52 4.53 -1.91
CA ASP A 45 -4.10 4.76 -0.54
C ASP A 45 -4.07 6.27 -0.25
N GLY A 46 -3.64 7.08 -1.24
CA GLY A 46 -3.74 8.53 -1.16
C GLY A 46 -5.17 9.04 -1.05
N ALA A 47 -6.10 8.50 -1.83
CA ALA A 47 -7.51 8.86 -1.73
C ALA A 47 -8.10 8.46 -0.36
N LEU A 48 -7.68 7.32 0.20
CA LEU A 48 -8.08 6.88 1.54
C LEU A 48 -7.50 7.74 2.67
N LEU A 49 -6.36 8.40 2.45
CA LEU A 49 -5.66 9.22 3.41
C LEU A 49 -5.93 10.73 3.28
N ALA A 50 -6.54 11.18 2.17
CA ALA A 50 -6.72 12.59 1.83
C ALA A 50 -7.46 13.42 2.89
N ASP A 51 -8.37 12.81 3.64
CA ASP A 51 -9.19 13.49 4.65
C ASP A 51 -8.47 13.71 5.99
N SER A 52 -7.22 13.26 6.12
CA SER A 52 -6.49 13.26 7.40
C SER A 52 -5.91 14.60 7.82
N GLY A 53 -5.89 15.61 6.93
CA GLY A 53 -5.21 16.89 7.16
C GLY A 53 -3.69 16.80 7.22
N ALA A 54 -3.09 15.66 6.90
CA ALA A 54 -1.65 15.50 6.75
C ALA A 54 -1.20 15.84 5.32
N GLN A 55 0.07 16.24 5.17
CA GLN A 55 0.63 16.46 3.84
C GLN A 55 0.95 15.11 3.20
N LEU A 56 0.22 14.75 2.18
CA LEU A 56 0.40 13.50 1.46
C LEU A 56 1.25 13.71 0.20
N LYS A 57 2.25 12.86 0.00
CA LYS A 57 2.97 12.73 -1.25
C LYS A 57 2.98 11.28 -1.69
N GLU A 58 2.41 11.03 -2.85
CA GLU A 58 2.50 9.74 -3.52
C GLU A 58 3.69 9.71 -4.46
N ILE A 59 4.40 8.58 -4.49
CA ILE A 59 5.42 8.30 -5.49
C ILE A 59 4.78 7.38 -6.52
N PRO A 60 4.47 7.89 -7.72
CA PRO A 60 3.87 7.08 -8.75
C PRO A 60 4.89 6.14 -9.39
N GLY A 61 4.45 4.92 -9.66
CA GLY A 61 5.03 4.04 -10.65
C GLY A 61 6.41 3.50 -10.37
N GLY A 62 6.46 2.37 -9.77
CA GLY A 62 7.70 1.63 -9.58
C GLY A 62 8.12 1.51 -8.12
N CYS A 63 8.88 0.48 -7.83
CA CYS A 63 9.37 0.24 -6.48
C CYS A 63 10.17 1.45 -5.99
N MET A 64 9.82 1.98 -4.81
CA MET A 64 10.63 2.96 -4.06
C MET A 64 12.09 2.49 -3.91
N CYS A 65 12.30 1.18 -4.07
CA CYS A 65 13.57 0.47 -4.00
C CYS A 65 14.29 0.36 -5.36
N CYS A 66 13.72 0.83 -6.48
CA CYS A 66 14.37 0.68 -7.80
C CYS A 66 15.62 1.56 -7.95
N VAL A 67 16.57 0.98 -8.61
CA VAL A 67 17.98 1.21 -8.91
C VAL A 67 18.57 2.63 -8.73
N ASN A 68 17.80 3.71 -8.64
CA ASN A 68 18.34 5.05 -8.40
C ASN A 68 17.59 5.87 -7.35
N GLY A 69 16.55 5.35 -6.70
CA GLY A 69 15.84 6.04 -5.61
C GLY A 69 15.40 7.49 -5.86
N LEU A 70 15.57 7.99 -7.10
CA LEU A 70 15.35 9.41 -7.43
C LEU A 70 13.91 9.88 -7.16
N PRO A 71 12.84 9.14 -7.52
CA PRO A 71 11.48 9.56 -7.22
C PRO A 71 11.22 9.66 -5.70
N MET A 72 11.79 8.73 -4.92
CA MET A 72 11.71 8.77 -3.46
C MET A 72 12.45 9.98 -2.91
N GLN A 73 13.68 10.26 -3.36
CA GLN A 73 14.45 11.41 -2.93
C GLN A 73 13.73 12.72 -3.24
N ILE A 74 13.13 12.84 -4.43
CA ILE A 74 12.34 14.01 -4.81
C ILE A 74 11.14 14.17 -3.85
N GLY A 75 10.36 13.11 -3.62
CA GLY A 75 9.22 13.13 -2.71
C GLY A 75 9.62 13.47 -1.28
N LEU A 76 10.69 12.84 -0.79
CA LEU A 76 11.26 13.09 0.54
C LEU A 76 11.72 14.55 0.68
N ASN A 77 12.49 15.06 -0.28
CA ASN A 77 12.97 16.44 -0.26
C ASN A 77 11.84 17.47 -0.31
N MET A 78 10.78 17.20 -1.10
CA MET A 78 9.61 18.07 -1.16
C MET A 78 8.90 18.15 0.20
N LEU A 79 8.72 17.02 0.89
CA LEU A 79 8.09 16.98 2.20
C LEU A 79 8.98 17.59 3.29
N LEU A 80 10.26 17.29 3.31
CA LEU A 80 11.20 17.86 4.30
C LEU A 80 11.30 19.39 4.20
N LYS A 81 11.14 19.98 2.99
CA LYS A 81 11.09 21.44 2.82
C LYS A 81 9.93 22.10 3.57
N THR A 82 8.84 21.37 3.82
CA THR A 82 7.70 21.88 4.59
C THR A 82 7.93 21.79 6.10
N GLN A 83 9.05 21.22 6.53
CA GLN A 83 9.44 21.03 7.93
C GLN A 83 8.34 20.37 8.78
N PRO A 84 7.87 19.18 8.43
CA PRO A 84 6.90 18.47 9.25
C PRO A 84 7.54 18.03 10.57
N ASP A 85 6.76 17.92 11.63
CA ASP A 85 7.22 17.40 12.92
C ASP A 85 7.47 15.89 12.83
N ARG A 86 6.65 15.20 12.00
CA ARG A 86 6.77 13.76 11.74
C ARG A 86 6.52 13.44 10.26
N LEU A 87 7.29 12.49 9.75
CA LEU A 87 7.10 11.90 8.42
C LEU A 87 6.92 10.38 8.55
N LEU A 88 5.80 9.87 8.07
CA LEU A 88 5.55 8.44 7.94
C LEU A 88 5.84 8.02 6.50
N ILE A 89 6.61 6.96 6.32
CA ILE A 89 6.95 6.41 5.00
C ILE A 89 6.36 5.02 4.91
N GLU A 90 5.44 4.83 3.96
CA GLU A 90 4.87 3.51 3.64
C GLU A 90 5.42 3.03 2.30
N PRO A 91 6.37 2.09 2.30
CA PRO A 91 6.77 1.40 1.07
C PRO A 91 5.68 0.44 0.61
N THR A 92 5.78 0.01 -0.64
CA THR A 92 4.88 -1.03 -1.17
C THR A 92 4.94 -2.31 -0.34
N GLY A 93 3.83 -3.07 -0.31
CA GLY A 93 3.81 -4.37 0.35
C GLY A 93 4.73 -5.43 -0.28
N LEU A 94 5.28 -5.18 -1.46
CA LEU A 94 6.29 -6.00 -2.14
C LEU A 94 7.68 -5.32 -2.14
N GLY A 95 7.88 -4.23 -1.40
CA GLY A 95 9.13 -3.49 -1.38
C GLY A 95 10.14 -4.01 -0.37
N HIS A 96 11.42 -3.77 -0.65
CA HIS A 96 12.53 -4.01 0.25
C HIS A 96 12.82 -2.76 1.09
N PRO A 97 12.58 -2.75 2.40
CA PRO A 97 12.77 -1.56 3.23
C PRO A 97 14.24 -1.16 3.40
N LYS A 98 15.18 -2.08 3.18
CA LYS A 98 16.62 -1.86 3.37
C LYS A 98 17.17 -0.65 2.61
N GLN A 99 16.78 -0.48 1.35
CA GLN A 99 17.29 0.64 0.53
C GLN A 99 16.74 1.98 1.02
N ILE A 100 15.49 1.99 1.47
CA ILE A 100 14.86 3.17 2.06
C ILE A 100 15.58 3.55 3.36
N LEU A 101 15.82 2.58 4.22
CA LEU A 101 16.53 2.77 5.49
C LEU A 101 17.95 3.27 5.27
N ARG A 102 18.71 2.66 4.34
CA ARG A 102 20.06 3.15 3.96
C ARG A 102 20.05 4.60 3.47
N LEU A 103 19.03 4.96 2.68
CA LEU A 103 18.90 6.35 2.21
C LEU A 103 18.66 7.30 3.38
N LEU A 104 17.72 6.96 4.28
CA LEU A 104 17.37 7.78 5.44
C LEU A 104 18.54 7.90 6.45
N GLU A 105 19.35 6.86 6.58
CA GLU A 105 20.53 6.81 7.44
C GLU A 105 21.76 7.51 6.82
N SER A 106 21.68 7.91 5.55
CA SER A 106 22.78 8.55 4.87
C SER A 106 23.09 9.94 5.44
N ASN A 107 24.37 10.34 5.35
CA ASN A 107 24.82 11.65 5.81
C ASN A 107 24.10 12.83 5.13
N VAL A 108 23.49 12.61 3.97
CA VAL A 108 22.71 13.63 3.24
C VAL A 108 21.50 14.10 4.04
N TYR A 109 20.90 13.21 4.82
CA TYR A 109 19.67 13.50 5.57
C TYR A 109 19.88 13.69 7.07
N SER A 110 21.05 13.40 7.61
CA SER A 110 21.35 13.45 9.05
C SER A 110 21.09 14.82 9.70
N ALA A 111 21.19 15.91 8.95
CA ALA A 111 20.90 17.26 9.44
C ALA A 111 19.41 17.62 9.42
N TRP A 112 18.57 16.85 8.74
CA TRP A 112 17.17 17.18 8.47
C TRP A 112 16.17 16.30 9.21
N LEU A 113 16.55 15.04 9.44
CA LEU A 113 15.64 14.06 10.04
C LEU A 113 16.33 13.23 11.13
N THR A 114 15.49 12.67 12.01
CA THR A 114 15.85 11.64 12.98
C THR A 114 15.04 10.38 12.67
N LEU A 115 15.73 9.30 12.29
CA LEU A 115 15.06 8.03 12.02
C LEU A 115 14.68 7.36 13.34
N GLN A 116 13.40 7.09 13.50
CA GLN A 116 12.80 6.39 14.62
C GLN A 116 12.57 4.91 14.26
N ALA A 117 11.97 4.15 15.18
CA ALA A 117 11.68 2.74 14.99
C ALA A 117 10.95 2.46 13.67
N THR A 118 11.39 1.39 12.99
CA THR A 118 10.69 0.80 11.85
C THR A 118 9.65 -0.18 12.36
N LEU A 119 8.40 -0.02 11.95
CA LEU A 119 7.29 -0.90 12.28
C LEU A 119 7.01 -1.82 11.09
N CYS A 120 6.91 -3.13 11.35
CA CYS A 120 6.45 -4.09 10.35
C CYS A 120 5.12 -4.70 10.78
N LEU A 121 4.08 -4.46 9.98
CA LEU A 121 2.80 -5.10 10.17
C LEU A 121 2.83 -6.53 9.65
N LEU A 122 2.40 -7.45 10.49
CA LEU A 122 2.33 -8.88 10.25
C LEU A 122 0.88 -9.36 10.41
N ASP A 123 0.37 -10.10 9.44
CA ASP A 123 -0.82 -10.93 9.60
C ASP A 123 -0.33 -12.36 9.87
N ALA A 124 -0.52 -12.87 11.08
CA ALA A 124 0.06 -14.17 11.47
C ALA A 124 -0.49 -15.34 10.66
N ARG A 125 -1.65 -15.21 10.02
CA ARG A 125 -2.17 -16.22 9.08
C ARG A 125 -1.24 -16.44 7.90
N GLN A 126 -0.42 -15.43 7.55
CA GLN A 126 0.59 -15.49 6.49
C GLN A 126 1.81 -16.34 6.89
N LEU A 127 2.04 -16.56 8.18
CA LEU A 127 3.17 -17.38 8.66
C LEU A 127 3.03 -18.87 8.34
N ASN A 128 1.83 -19.35 8.07
CA ASN A 128 1.55 -20.72 7.67
C ASN A 128 1.62 -20.95 6.15
N ASP A 129 1.81 -19.90 5.35
CA ASP A 129 1.97 -20.03 3.89
C ASP A 129 3.45 -20.22 3.52
N GLU A 130 3.83 -21.44 3.11
CA GLU A 130 5.20 -21.78 2.71
C GLU A 130 5.74 -20.89 1.60
N ARG A 131 4.88 -20.41 0.69
CA ARG A 131 5.28 -19.50 -0.39
C ARG A 131 5.71 -18.15 0.16
N LEU A 132 5.01 -17.66 1.20
CA LEU A 132 5.35 -16.39 1.84
C LEU A 132 6.57 -16.53 2.75
N GLN A 133 6.73 -17.66 3.44
CA GLN A 133 7.95 -17.93 4.21
C GLN A 133 9.21 -17.95 3.33
N ASN A 134 9.08 -18.39 2.07
CA ASN A 134 10.16 -18.39 1.08
C ASN A 134 10.27 -17.08 0.30
N ASN A 135 9.35 -16.13 0.49
CA ASN A 135 9.39 -14.85 -0.19
C ASN A 135 10.43 -13.92 0.46
N GLU A 136 11.38 -13.46 -0.32
CA GLU A 136 12.49 -12.62 0.14
C GLU A 136 11.99 -11.30 0.75
N ASN A 137 11.01 -10.64 0.09
CA ASN A 137 10.46 -9.38 0.59
C ASN A 137 9.77 -9.54 1.94
N PHE A 138 9.02 -10.63 2.12
CA PHE A 138 8.35 -10.92 3.40
C PHE A 138 9.37 -11.04 4.52
N ARG A 139 10.45 -11.80 4.29
CA ARG A 139 11.54 -11.97 5.26
C ARG A 139 12.30 -10.67 5.51
N ASP A 140 12.63 -9.91 4.45
CA ASP A 140 13.36 -8.65 4.57
C ASP A 140 12.57 -7.58 5.33
N GLN A 141 11.24 -7.55 5.14
CA GLN A 141 10.37 -6.62 5.85
C GLN A 141 10.34 -6.93 7.35
N LEU A 142 10.22 -8.21 7.70
CA LEU A 142 10.28 -8.64 9.09
C LEU A 142 11.67 -8.38 9.69
N ALA A 143 12.74 -8.68 8.94
CA ALA A 143 14.11 -8.50 9.41
C ALA A 143 14.50 -7.02 9.61
N ALA A 144 13.91 -6.10 8.88
CA ALA A 144 14.22 -4.66 8.96
C ALA A 144 13.53 -3.95 10.14
N ALA A 145 12.57 -4.59 10.79
CA ALA A 145 11.72 -3.97 11.80
C ALA A 145 12.36 -3.93 13.18
N ASP A 146 12.19 -2.81 13.88
CA ASP A 146 12.44 -2.68 15.32
C ASP A 146 11.24 -3.17 16.12
N ILE A 147 10.04 -2.99 15.58
CA ILE A 147 8.77 -3.38 16.20
C ILE A 147 7.96 -4.20 15.20
N ILE A 148 7.53 -5.39 15.63
CA ILE A 148 6.58 -6.21 14.88
C ILE A 148 5.18 -5.92 15.40
N VAL A 149 4.25 -5.65 14.51
CA VAL A 149 2.84 -5.41 14.83
C VAL A 149 2.00 -6.54 14.26
N ALA A 150 1.68 -7.54 15.09
CA ALA A 150 0.73 -8.59 14.74
C ALA A 150 -0.68 -7.99 14.70
N ASN A 151 -1.14 -7.73 13.48
CA ASN A 151 -2.43 -7.08 13.24
C ASN A 151 -3.51 -8.10 12.85
N LYS A 152 -4.76 -7.70 12.92
CA LYS A 152 -5.93 -8.53 12.65
C LYS A 152 -6.13 -9.67 13.64
N MET A 153 -5.74 -9.49 14.90
CA MET A 153 -5.91 -10.49 15.95
C MET A 153 -7.35 -10.99 16.08
N ASP A 154 -8.33 -10.15 15.72
CA ASP A 154 -9.75 -10.48 15.67
C ASP A 154 -10.11 -11.57 14.64
N THR A 155 -9.20 -11.88 13.71
CA THR A 155 -9.40 -12.89 12.66
C THR A 155 -8.55 -14.15 12.85
N TYR A 156 -7.74 -14.22 13.92
CA TYR A 156 -6.85 -15.33 14.15
C TYR A 156 -7.62 -16.52 14.76
N ASP A 157 -7.33 -17.69 14.23
CA ASP A 157 -7.67 -18.99 14.81
C ASP A 157 -6.51 -19.54 15.66
N GLY A 158 -6.67 -20.76 16.17
CA GLY A 158 -5.64 -21.42 16.96
C GLY A 158 -4.33 -21.61 16.19
N ASP A 159 -4.42 -21.96 14.91
CA ASP A 159 -3.25 -22.21 14.05
C ASP A 159 -2.45 -20.92 13.81
N ALA A 160 -3.11 -19.80 13.58
CA ALA A 160 -2.47 -18.51 13.43
C ALA A 160 -1.80 -18.03 14.73
N CYS A 161 -2.46 -18.23 15.88
CA CYS A 161 -1.88 -17.92 17.19
C CYS A 161 -0.63 -18.76 17.48
N ASP A 162 -0.68 -20.06 17.19
CA ASP A 162 0.46 -20.95 17.38
C ASP A 162 1.61 -20.64 16.41
N ALA A 163 1.29 -20.31 15.14
CA ALA A 163 2.28 -19.85 14.17
C ALA A 163 3.00 -18.60 14.65
N LEU A 164 2.28 -17.61 15.20
CA LEU A 164 2.86 -16.40 15.75
C LEU A 164 3.81 -16.68 16.90
N ARG A 165 3.40 -17.54 17.84
CA ARG A 165 4.25 -17.96 18.98
C ARG A 165 5.51 -18.68 18.52
N HIS A 166 5.36 -19.66 17.62
CA HIS A 166 6.50 -20.40 17.08
C HIS A 166 7.47 -19.49 16.34
N TRP A 167 6.93 -18.57 15.52
CA TRP A 167 7.74 -17.60 14.81
C TRP A 167 8.51 -16.70 15.78
N GLN A 168 7.86 -16.17 16.81
CA GLN A 168 8.49 -15.33 17.83
C GLN A 168 9.63 -16.05 18.56
N LEU A 169 9.39 -17.31 18.97
CA LEU A 169 10.41 -18.13 19.61
C LEU A 169 11.60 -18.43 18.68
N ALA A 170 11.33 -18.68 17.40
CA ALA A 170 12.36 -18.98 16.41
C ALA A 170 13.25 -17.79 16.08
N GLN A 171 12.76 -16.54 16.22
CA GLN A 171 13.55 -15.35 15.96
C GLN A 171 14.69 -15.19 16.98
N GLY A 172 14.54 -15.69 18.22
CA GLY A 172 15.57 -15.63 19.27
C GLY A 172 15.99 -14.21 19.63
N ASP A 173 15.25 -13.21 19.25
CA ASP A 173 15.55 -11.80 19.48
C ASP A 173 14.50 -11.16 20.42
N GLU A 174 14.90 -10.06 21.06
CA GLU A 174 14.09 -9.33 22.03
C GLU A 174 13.25 -8.22 21.36
N ARG A 175 12.98 -8.33 20.06
CA ARG A 175 12.18 -7.30 19.37
C ARG A 175 10.78 -7.21 19.98
N THR A 176 10.30 -5.99 20.09
CA THR A 176 8.95 -5.75 20.59
C THR A 176 7.91 -6.31 19.63
N LEU A 177 7.05 -7.20 20.14
CA LEU A 177 5.86 -7.67 19.45
C LEU A 177 4.64 -6.96 20.05
N LEU A 178 3.89 -6.26 19.20
CA LEU A 178 2.60 -5.65 19.54
C LEU A 178 1.49 -6.46 18.89
N GLU A 179 0.47 -6.79 19.66
CA GLU A 179 -0.74 -7.44 19.18
C GLU A 179 -1.85 -6.39 19.02
N THR A 180 -2.50 -6.34 17.87
CA THR A 180 -3.56 -5.36 17.60
C THR A 180 -4.60 -5.90 16.62
N GLN A 181 -5.70 -5.18 16.53
CA GLN A 181 -6.75 -5.36 15.53
C GLN A 181 -7.08 -4.02 14.87
N HIS A 182 -7.52 -4.06 13.62
CA HIS A 182 -7.88 -2.87 12.85
C HIS A 182 -6.78 -1.80 12.76
N GLY A 183 -5.51 -2.20 12.91
CA GLY A 183 -4.36 -1.30 12.86
C GLY A 183 -4.25 -0.31 14.02
N GLN A 184 -4.94 -0.55 15.14
CA GLN A 184 -5.00 0.34 16.29
C GLN A 184 -3.74 0.21 17.15
N ILE A 185 -2.76 1.07 16.92
CA ILE A 185 -1.54 1.16 17.72
C ILE A 185 -1.44 2.52 18.39
N ASP A 186 -0.90 2.56 19.60
CA ASP A 186 -0.62 3.81 20.30
C ASP A 186 0.45 4.60 19.53
N PRO A 187 0.20 5.88 19.16
CA PRO A 187 1.20 6.73 18.52
C PRO A 187 2.52 6.87 19.29
N ALA A 188 2.54 6.65 20.59
CA ALA A 188 3.77 6.66 21.39
C ALA A 188 4.81 5.63 20.92
N TRP A 189 4.41 4.56 20.24
CA TRP A 189 5.34 3.59 19.66
C TRP A 189 6.18 4.19 18.52
N LEU A 190 5.71 5.25 17.89
CA LEU A 190 6.45 5.97 16.86
C LEU A 190 7.66 6.76 17.41
N ASP A 191 7.70 7.03 18.72
CA ASP A 191 8.79 7.76 19.37
C ASP A 191 9.91 6.85 19.87
N ARG A 192 9.78 5.53 19.69
CA ARG A 192 10.85 4.59 20.01
C ARG A 192 12.04 4.81 19.07
N PRO A 193 13.27 4.80 19.60
CA PRO A 193 14.45 4.92 18.76
C PRO A 193 14.59 3.69 17.87
N ARG A 194 15.22 3.89 16.72
CA ARG A 194 15.69 2.77 15.91
C ARG A 194 16.84 2.07 16.63
N THR A 195 16.69 0.79 16.90
CA THR A 195 17.69 -0.02 17.62
C THR A 195 18.30 -1.09 16.72
N HIS A 196 17.57 -1.48 15.67
CA HIS A 196 17.92 -2.62 14.84
C HIS A 196 18.79 -2.19 13.66
N THR A 197 20.09 -2.29 13.79
CA THR A 197 21.04 -2.14 12.69
C THR A 197 21.24 -3.50 12.01
N THR A 198 20.24 -3.93 11.24
CA THR A 198 20.37 -5.21 10.54
C THR A 198 21.33 -5.06 9.37
N THR A 199 22.42 -5.80 9.40
CA THR A 199 23.19 -6.15 8.20
C THR A 199 22.37 -7.14 7.37
N LEU A 200 21.28 -6.68 6.77
CA LEU A 200 20.54 -7.49 5.82
C LEU A 200 21.48 -7.85 4.65
N PRO A 201 21.55 -9.12 4.22
CA PRO A 201 22.32 -9.49 3.04
C PRO A 201 21.92 -8.61 1.85
N ASP A 202 22.84 -8.30 0.98
CA ASP A 202 22.49 -7.56 -0.24
C ASP A 202 21.60 -8.46 -1.07
N ALA A 203 20.37 -8.00 -1.34
CA ALA A 203 19.48 -8.69 -2.25
C ALA A 203 20.21 -8.82 -3.59
N HIS A 204 20.40 -10.05 -4.06
CA HIS A 204 21.00 -10.29 -5.36
C HIS A 204 20.02 -9.82 -6.43
N HIS A 205 20.20 -8.59 -6.88
CA HIS A 205 19.43 -8.02 -7.98
C HIS A 205 19.79 -8.72 -9.28
N HIS A 206 19.05 -9.74 -9.65
CA HIS A 206 18.96 -10.14 -11.05
C HIS A 206 18.06 -9.13 -11.79
N HIS A 207 18.55 -7.89 -11.90
CA HIS A 207 17.93 -6.92 -12.79
C HIS A 207 18.45 -7.14 -14.19
N THR A 208 17.67 -7.85 -14.99
CA THR A 208 17.62 -7.51 -16.40
C THR A 208 17.09 -6.09 -16.47
N PRO A 209 17.77 -5.14 -17.15
CA PRO A 209 17.25 -3.79 -17.29
C PRO A 209 15.97 -3.87 -18.13
N SER A 210 14.83 -3.97 -17.45
CA SER A 210 13.54 -3.77 -18.08
C SER A 210 13.43 -2.29 -18.42
N ALA A 211 13.01 -1.99 -19.64
CA ALA A 211 12.70 -0.64 -20.09
C ALA A 211 11.88 0.11 -19.03
N PRO A 212 11.97 1.44 -18.95
CA PRO A 212 11.23 2.21 -17.96
C PRO A 212 9.75 1.89 -18.11
N VAL A 213 9.24 1.08 -17.19
CA VAL A 213 7.82 0.75 -17.14
C VAL A 213 7.13 2.03 -16.70
N SER A 214 6.45 2.66 -17.64
CA SER A 214 5.56 3.78 -17.34
C SER A 214 4.39 3.22 -16.56
N GLY A 215 4.43 3.43 -15.27
CA GLY A 215 3.42 2.90 -14.40
C GLY A 215 2.01 3.52 -14.54
N ILE A 216 0.98 2.88 -13.96
CA ILE A 216 -0.45 3.28 -14.06
C ILE A 216 -0.72 4.63 -13.40
N ALA A 217 0.02 5.02 -12.35
CA ALA A 217 -0.11 6.37 -11.78
C ALA A 217 0.33 7.48 -12.76
N ALA A 218 1.19 7.13 -13.71
CA ALA A 218 1.46 7.96 -14.88
C ALA A 218 0.37 7.84 -15.93
N LEU A 219 -0.57 6.89 -15.81
CA LEU A 219 -1.70 6.77 -16.71
C LEU A 219 -2.61 7.98 -16.57
N ARG A 220 -2.60 8.79 -17.60
CA ARG A 220 -3.59 9.84 -17.83
C ARG A 220 -4.49 9.39 -18.97
N LEU A 221 -5.77 9.63 -18.84
CA LEU A 221 -6.67 9.50 -19.96
C LEU A 221 -6.36 10.65 -20.96
N ARG A 222 -6.32 10.32 -22.23
CA ARG A 222 -6.28 11.34 -23.27
C ARG A 222 -7.66 11.96 -23.42
N PRO A 223 -7.78 13.21 -23.89
CA PRO A 223 -9.08 13.80 -24.19
C PRO A 223 -9.92 12.85 -25.06
N GLY A 224 -11.16 12.57 -24.65
CA GLY A 224 -12.07 11.65 -25.34
C GLY A 224 -11.81 10.16 -25.09
N GLN A 225 -10.83 9.78 -24.28
CA GLN A 225 -10.57 8.38 -23.91
C GLN A 225 -11.41 8.00 -22.69
N GLY A 226 -12.31 7.03 -22.85
CA GLY A 226 -13.20 6.60 -21.76
C GLY A 226 -12.53 5.73 -20.70
N TRP A 227 -11.46 5.02 -21.05
CA TRP A 227 -10.70 4.17 -20.12
C TRP A 227 -9.30 3.82 -20.65
N ARG A 228 -8.43 3.37 -19.76
CA ARG A 228 -7.10 2.86 -20.08
C ARG A 228 -6.69 1.77 -19.11
N ARG A 229 -5.80 0.87 -19.55
CA ARG A 229 -5.25 -0.25 -18.78
C ARG A 229 -3.73 -0.21 -18.78
N ALA A 230 -3.09 -0.62 -17.70
CA ALA A 230 -1.69 -0.98 -17.67
C ALA A 230 -1.50 -2.30 -16.93
N LEU A 231 -0.44 -3.00 -17.34
CA LEU A 231 0.00 -4.26 -16.77
C LEU A 231 1.37 -4.05 -16.15
N ASN A 232 1.62 -4.70 -15.03
CA ASN A 232 2.93 -4.76 -14.41
C ASN A 232 3.19 -6.17 -13.90
N GLN A 233 4.47 -6.54 -13.82
CA GLN A 233 4.93 -7.80 -13.26
C GLN A 233 6.18 -7.52 -12.43
N ASP A 234 6.18 -7.95 -11.19
CA ASP A 234 7.32 -7.84 -10.30
C ASP A 234 7.32 -8.99 -9.30
N GLN A 235 8.49 -9.60 -9.08
CA GLN A 235 8.75 -10.62 -8.05
C GLN A 235 7.74 -11.78 -8.01
N GLY A 236 7.32 -12.25 -9.18
CA GLY A 236 6.37 -13.36 -9.30
C GLY A 236 4.90 -12.97 -9.12
N TYR A 237 4.61 -11.68 -8.93
CA TYR A 237 3.26 -11.15 -8.92
C TYR A 237 2.96 -10.39 -10.21
N PHE A 238 1.72 -10.52 -10.66
CA PHE A 238 1.16 -9.84 -11.81
C PHE A 238 0.13 -8.83 -11.33
N SER A 239 0.17 -7.63 -11.85
CA SER A 239 -0.86 -6.64 -11.58
C SER A 239 -1.46 -6.07 -12.84
N CYS A 240 -2.73 -5.73 -12.75
CA CYS A 240 -3.45 -5.02 -13.79
C CYS A 240 -4.25 -3.89 -13.16
N GLY A 241 -4.11 -2.68 -13.70
CA GLY A 241 -4.87 -1.54 -13.26
C GLY A 241 -5.63 -0.90 -14.39
N TRP A 242 -6.82 -0.43 -14.09
CA TRP A 242 -7.70 0.31 -14.99
C TRP A 242 -8.00 1.69 -14.44
N ILE A 243 -7.98 2.67 -15.33
CA ILE A 243 -8.49 4.01 -15.09
C ILE A 243 -9.67 4.26 -16.03
N PHE A 244 -10.74 4.82 -15.51
CA PHE A 244 -11.94 5.17 -16.27
C PHE A 244 -12.26 6.63 -16.10
N SER A 245 -12.78 7.26 -17.17
CA SER A 245 -13.15 8.68 -17.15
C SER A 245 -14.24 8.98 -16.11
N GLU A 246 -14.34 10.24 -15.75
CA GLU A 246 -15.40 10.76 -14.87
C GLU A 246 -16.83 10.46 -15.35
N GLU A 247 -17.02 10.17 -16.62
CA GLU A 247 -18.32 9.80 -17.22
C GLU A 247 -18.68 8.34 -16.92
N SER A 248 -17.73 7.50 -16.51
CA SER A 248 -17.95 6.10 -16.20
C SER A 248 -18.52 5.96 -14.80
N VAL A 249 -19.82 5.70 -14.71
CA VAL A 249 -20.51 5.36 -13.45
C VAL A 249 -20.75 3.86 -13.43
N PHE A 250 -20.46 3.20 -12.32
CA PHE A 250 -20.57 1.77 -12.19
C PHE A 250 -21.80 1.36 -11.38
N ASP A 251 -22.40 0.22 -11.73
CA ASP A 251 -23.42 -0.41 -10.93
C ASP A 251 -22.81 -0.96 -9.63
N THR A 252 -23.29 -0.46 -8.50
CA THR A 252 -22.76 -0.75 -7.17
C THR A 252 -22.87 -2.24 -6.84
N ILE A 253 -24.00 -2.87 -7.13
CA ILE A 253 -24.26 -4.28 -6.78
C ILE A 253 -23.38 -5.19 -7.64
N GLY A 254 -23.40 -5.01 -8.94
CA GLY A 254 -22.59 -5.80 -9.86
C GLY A 254 -21.08 -5.64 -9.60
N LEU A 255 -20.62 -4.43 -9.24
CA LEU A 255 -19.22 -4.21 -8.88
C LEU A 255 -18.84 -4.96 -7.60
N LEU A 256 -19.68 -4.95 -6.58
CA LEU A 256 -19.46 -5.70 -5.34
C LEU A 256 -19.45 -7.22 -5.56
N GLU A 257 -20.33 -7.72 -6.42
CA GLU A 257 -20.34 -9.13 -6.83
C GLU A 257 -19.05 -9.49 -7.58
N TRP A 258 -18.64 -8.67 -8.55
CA TRP A 258 -17.40 -8.85 -9.28
C TRP A 258 -16.21 -8.90 -8.33
N VAL A 259 -16.12 -7.98 -7.37
CA VAL A 259 -15.05 -7.95 -6.37
C VAL A 259 -15.04 -9.22 -5.52
N ARG A 260 -16.18 -9.74 -5.11
CA ARG A 260 -16.28 -10.94 -4.27
C ARG A 260 -15.97 -12.23 -5.00
N LEU A 261 -16.44 -12.35 -6.24
CA LEU A 261 -16.37 -13.60 -7.00
C LEU A 261 -15.08 -13.77 -7.81
N THR A 262 -14.36 -12.69 -8.09
CA THR A 262 -13.15 -12.77 -8.89
C THR A 262 -11.99 -13.42 -8.08
N PRO A 263 -11.39 -14.53 -8.57
CA PRO A 263 -10.38 -15.29 -7.84
C PRO A 263 -9.00 -14.63 -7.93
N LEU A 264 -8.83 -13.47 -7.37
CA LEU A 264 -7.58 -12.70 -7.32
C LEU A 264 -7.11 -12.54 -5.88
N LEU A 265 -5.80 -12.38 -5.67
CA LEU A 265 -5.22 -12.19 -4.35
C LEU A 265 -5.63 -10.87 -3.73
N ARG A 266 -5.62 -9.80 -4.51
CA ARG A 266 -5.92 -8.45 -4.04
C ARG A 266 -6.71 -7.68 -5.08
N ILE A 267 -7.68 -6.92 -4.61
CA ILE A 267 -8.41 -5.92 -5.40
C ILE A 267 -8.47 -4.64 -4.59
N LYS A 268 -7.99 -3.54 -5.16
CA LYS A 268 -8.21 -2.19 -4.63
C LYS A 268 -8.95 -1.35 -5.66
N GLY A 269 -9.79 -0.43 -5.20
CA GLY A 269 -10.51 0.48 -6.10
C GLY A 269 -11.06 1.71 -5.39
N ALA A 270 -11.10 2.81 -6.12
CA ALA A 270 -11.91 3.98 -5.83
C ALA A 270 -12.74 4.26 -7.09
N VAL A 271 -14.01 3.92 -7.05
CA VAL A 271 -14.85 3.81 -8.23
C VAL A 271 -16.06 4.71 -8.09
N ARG A 272 -16.38 5.46 -9.13
CA ARG A 272 -17.58 6.28 -9.20
C ARG A 272 -18.82 5.41 -9.34
N ILE A 273 -19.70 5.55 -8.39
CA ILE A 273 -21.05 4.96 -8.37
C ILE A 273 -22.09 6.07 -8.35
N VAL A 274 -23.37 5.72 -8.42
CA VAL A 274 -24.46 6.71 -8.39
C VAL A 274 -24.43 7.54 -7.10
N GLU A 275 -24.10 6.91 -5.97
CA GLU A 275 -24.08 7.53 -4.63
C GLU A 275 -22.79 8.31 -4.32
N GLY A 276 -21.82 8.31 -5.24
CA GLY A 276 -20.55 9.01 -5.04
C GLY A 276 -19.33 8.14 -5.38
N THR A 277 -18.50 7.80 -4.39
CA THR A 277 -17.33 6.92 -4.52
C THR A 277 -17.51 5.65 -3.72
N LEU A 278 -17.27 4.49 -4.33
CA LEU A 278 -17.09 3.21 -3.66
C LEU A 278 -15.59 2.93 -3.53
N CYS A 279 -15.07 2.95 -2.31
CA CYS A 279 -13.71 2.54 -1.99
C CYS A 279 -13.70 1.07 -1.63
N ILE A 280 -12.84 0.29 -2.28
CA ILE A 280 -12.75 -1.16 -2.17
C ILE A 280 -11.33 -1.53 -1.77
N ASN A 281 -11.18 -2.39 -0.78
CA ASN A 281 -9.92 -3.02 -0.44
C ASN A 281 -10.18 -4.48 -0.06
N ARG A 282 -9.83 -5.41 -0.95
CA ARG A 282 -9.96 -6.86 -0.73
C ARG A 282 -8.60 -7.52 -0.75
N GLN A 283 -8.34 -8.36 0.25
CA GLN A 283 -7.17 -9.23 0.31
C GLN A 283 -7.63 -10.65 0.65
N GLY A 284 -7.51 -11.59 -0.28
CA GLY A 284 -8.08 -12.92 -0.14
C GLY A 284 -9.60 -12.85 0.13
N THR A 285 -10.02 -13.29 1.30
CA THR A 285 -11.41 -13.24 1.76
C THR A 285 -11.76 -11.96 2.52
N ASP A 286 -10.75 -11.22 2.99
CA ASP A 286 -10.95 -9.96 3.75
C ASP A 286 -11.40 -8.85 2.80
N LEU A 287 -12.60 -8.33 2.98
CA LEU A 287 -13.18 -7.28 2.17
C LEU A 287 -13.58 -6.08 3.03
N GLN A 288 -13.00 -4.93 2.74
CA GLN A 288 -13.36 -3.65 3.33
C GLN A 288 -14.00 -2.77 2.26
N ILE A 289 -15.12 -2.15 2.59
CA ILE A 289 -15.88 -1.26 1.71
C ILE A 289 -16.18 0.03 2.47
N GLU A 290 -15.96 1.15 1.81
CA GLU A 290 -16.32 2.49 2.31
C GLU A 290 -17.00 3.25 1.19
N THR A 291 -18.10 3.93 1.49
CA THR A 291 -18.80 4.80 0.52
C THR A 291 -18.60 6.25 0.92
N ARG A 292 -18.26 7.11 -0.05
CA ARG A 292 -18.11 8.55 0.11
C ARG A 292 -19.07 9.27 -0.81
N GLN A 293 -19.66 10.37 -0.33
CA GLN A 293 -20.62 11.15 -1.12
C GLN A 293 -19.97 11.89 -2.31
N THR A 294 -18.71 12.31 -2.14
CA THR A 294 -17.99 13.02 -3.21
C THR A 294 -17.51 12.03 -4.27
N PRO A 295 -17.89 12.19 -5.55
CA PRO A 295 -17.40 11.33 -6.61
C PRO A 295 -15.90 11.58 -6.87
N PRO A 296 -15.14 10.55 -7.26
CA PRO A 296 -13.73 10.70 -7.58
C PRO A 296 -13.56 11.42 -8.94
N PRO A 297 -12.43 12.09 -9.18
CA PRO A 297 -12.17 12.73 -10.48
C PRO A 297 -12.08 11.71 -11.62
N ASP A 298 -11.60 10.52 -11.34
CA ASP A 298 -11.58 9.35 -12.21
C ASP A 298 -11.84 8.08 -11.37
N SER A 299 -12.28 7.01 -12.01
CA SER A 299 -12.44 5.71 -11.34
C SER A 299 -11.22 4.85 -11.58
N ARG A 300 -10.72 4.21 -10.51
CA ARG A 300 -9.51 3.39 -10.57
C ARG A 300 -9.74 2.05 -9.89
N ILE A 301 -9.29 0.98 -10.53
CA ILE A 301 -9.30 -0.37 -9.99
C ILE A 301 -7.97 -1.02 -10.28
N GLU A 302 -7.37 -1.60 -9.27
CA GLU A 302 -6.17 -2.40 -9.36
C GLU A 302 -6.42 -3.80 -8.84
N VAL A 303 -5.79 -4.76 -9.49
CA VAL A 303 -5.79 -6.16 -9.10
C VAL A 303 -4.37 -6.71 -9.09
N ILE A 304 -4.09 -7.61 -8.13
CA ILE A 304 -2.82 -8.32 -8.01
C ILE A 304 -3.11 -9.82 -7.89
N HIS A 305 -2.31 -10.63 -8.60
CA HIS A 305 -2.37 -12.07 -8.55
C HIS A 305 -0.97 -12.69 -8.60
N ASP A 306 -0.83 -13.93 -8.13
CA ASP A 306 0.42 -14.71 -8.14
C ASP A 306 0.65 -15.51 -9.44
N ALA A 307 -0.29 -15.40 -10.37
CA ALA A 307 -0.21 -15.96 -11.70
C ALA A 307 -0.77 -14.99 -12.74
N GLU A 308 -0.41 -15.19 -14.01
CA GLU A 308 -1.01 -14.43 -15.10
C GLU A 308 -2.50 -14.77 -15.21
N ALA A 309 -3.37 -13.76 -15.13
CA ALA A 309 -4.81 -13.91 -15.26
C ALA A 309 -5.31 -13.48 -16.63
N ASP A 310 -6.53 -13.86 -16.99
CA ASP A 310 -7.18 -13.34 -18.20
C ASP A 310 -7.63 -11.89 -18.00
N TRP A 311 -6.67 -10.97 -18.18
CA TRP A 311 -6.91 -9.53 -18.03
C TRP A 311 -7.96 -8.98 -19.00
N ASN A 312 -8.18 -9.64 -20.15
CA ASN A 312 -9.19 -9.23 -21.13
C ASN A 312 -10.59 -9.62 -20.66
N ALA A 313 -10.76 -10.81 -20.11
CA ALA A 313 -12.03 -11.22 -19.51
C ALA A 313 -12.41 -10.32 -18.33
N LEU A 314 -11.45 -10.03 -17.43
CA LEU A 314 -11.66 -9.13 -16.29
C LEU A 314 -12.05 -7.72 -16.73
N GLN A 315 -11.38 -7.19 -17.75
CA GLN A 315 -11.71 -5.90 -18.33
C GLN A 315 -13.10 -5.87 -18.94
N SER A 316 -13.47 -6.91 -19.70
CA SER A 316 -14.78 -7.01 -20.33
C SER A 316 -15.90 -7.04 -19.28
N ALA A 317 -15.69 -7.78 -18.20
CA ALA A 317 -16.60 -7.82 -17.06
C ALA A 317 -16.75 -6.43 -16.41
N LEU A 318 -15.64 -5.73 -16.12
CA LEU A 318 -15.70 -4.36 -15.57
C LEU A 318 -16.41 -3.38 -16.52
N LEU A 319 -16.13 -3.44 -17.82
CA LEU A 319 -16.78 -2.56 -18.77
C LEU A 319 -18.29 -2.81 -18.88
N ALA A 320 -18.74 -4.05 -18.67
CA ALA A 320 -20.16 -4.41 -18.66
C ALA A 320 -20.91 -3.85 -17.43
N LEU A 321 -20.21 -3.56 -16.34
CA LEU A 321 -20.80 -3.00 -15.12
C LEU A 321 -21.03 -1.47 -15.19
N ARG A 322 -20.60 -0.82 -16.26
CA ARG A 322 -20.85 0.62 -16.44
C ARG A 322 -22.32 0.87 -16.76
N ILE A 323 -22.93 1.77 -16.01
CA ILE A 323 -24.29 2.23 -16.27
C ILE A 323 -24.26 3.07 -17.56
N ARG A 324 -24.97 2.62 -18.58
CA ARG A 324 -25.16 3.41 -19.81
C ARG A 324 -26.08 4.59 -19.48
N ARG A 325 -25.63 5.83 -19.62
CA ARG A 325 -26.54 6.98 -19.66
C ARG A 325 -27.50 6.74 -20.82
N GLN A 326 -28.80 6.63 -20.53
CA GLN A 326 -29.81 6.74 -21.55
C GLN A 326 -29.67 8.15 -22.14
N GLU A 327 -29.28 8.25 -23.39
CA GLU A 327 -29.41 9.50 -24.15
C GLU A 327 -30.90 9.86 -24.10
N THR A 328 -31.20 10.95 -23.40
CA THR A 328 -32.54 11.54 -23.45
C THR A 328 -32.75 11.95 -24.91
N PRO A 329 -33.77 11.41 -25.62
CA PRO A 329 -34.01 11.85 -26.96
C PRO A 329 -34.29 13.38 -26.93
N THR A 330 -33.46 14.12 -27.63
CA THR A 330 -33.72 15.55 -27.89
C THR A 330 -35.04 15.62 -28.63
N ILE A 331 -36.08 16.16 -28.01
CA ILE A 331 -37.36 16.49 -28.63
C ILE A 331 -37.19 17.78 -29.44
#